data_94297792c05c19b982e4cc477e25355e
#
_entry.id   94297792c05c19b982e4cc477e25355e
#
_cell.length_a   1.000
_cell.length_b   1.000
_cell.length_c   1.000
_cell.angle_alpha   90.00
_cell.angle_beta   90.00
_cell.angle_gamma   90.00
#
_symmetry.space_group_name_H-M   'P 1'
#
loop_
_entity.id
_entity.type
_entity.pdbx_description
1 polymer ?
#
loop_
_entity_poly.entity_id
_entity_poly.type
_entity_poly.pdbx_seq_one_letter_code
_entity_poly.pdbx_strand_id
1 'polypeptide(L)'
;MFASISWLTATLALLAFVAPPAAAQTVTLEPSAATRCMTPAADQRGVPEYPFDAWKRKEKGYVLVELSFTTPDKRPAVKVLQSDGGSAFVAAVREHVASYRVPCVDGAAATPAELRFEFVFRPDDRQVYASEAVDAMDGRRAKLLECVTHSSGKKAPEYPHLALRAELQGRVLARLRFFSADQAPQAQVFSRPAAATLANAVEAMAQGYRMPCFEGTEAIDSFWEFVFLIEGSSAFGFKPLTLPTLLGRIRGIQTQTLQFDTTTMACPFEVRFQYRQPYIANGVGEMGSREPARRPLLAWLAAQHLDLPPRSQDAVFGDHTVITVPCAKIDLKPKETP
;
A
#
# COMPACT_ATOMS: atom_id res chain seq x y z
N MET A 1 69.43 -49.12 -6.71
CA MET A 1 68.01 -49.30 -6.51
C MET A 1 67.33 -47.92 -6.66
N PHE A 2 66.83 -47.65 -7.83
CA PHE A 2 66.14 -46.38 -8.13
C PHE A 2 64.62 -46.69 -8.20
N ALA A 3 63.85 -46.05 -7.30
CA ALA A 3 62.38 -46.15 -7.32
C ALA A 3 61.81 -44.96 -8.11
N SER A 4 61.12 -45.25 -9.20
CA SER A 4 60.42 -44.30 -10.04
C SER A 4 59.04 -44.02 -9.47
N ILE A 5 58.74 -42.77 -9.14
CA ILE A 5 57.46 -42.31 -8.68
C ILE A 5 56.73 -41.72 -9.91
N SER A 6 55.65 -42.40 -10.37
CA SER A 6 54.74 -41.91 -11.41
C SER A 6 53.72 -40.95 -10.84
N TRP A 7 53.72 -39.75 -11.37
CA TRP A 7 52.68 -38.75 -11.06
C TRP A 7 51.49 -38.92 -12.01
N LEU A 8 50.35 -39.32 -11.46
CA LEU A 8 49.04 -39.32 -12.16
C LEU A 8 48.44 -37.92 -12.02
N THR A 9 48.43 -37.18 -13.11
CA THR A 9 47.68 -35.91 -13.22
C THR A 9 46.21 -36.18 -13.48
N ALA A 10 45.37 -35.97 -12.47
CA ALA A 10 43.90 -36.00 -12.61
C ALA A 10 43.44 -34.62 -13.15
N THR A 11 43.05 -34.59 -14.41
CA THR A 11 42.36 -33.43 -15.01
C THR A 11 40.91 -33.35 -14.53
N LEU A 12 40.62 -32.41 -13.65
CA LEU A 12 39.24 -32.09 -13.22
C LEU A 12 38.56 -31.25 -14.30
N ALA A 13 37.64 -31.86 -15.06
CA ALA A 13 36.83 -31.12 -16.02
C ALA A 13 35.76 -30.33 -15.25
N LEU A 14 35.89 -29.00 -15.18
CA LEU A 14 34.85 -28.10 -14.70
C LEU A 14 33.70 -28.06 -15.72
N LEU A 15 32.62 -28.78 -15.46
CA LEU A 15 31.38 -28.59 -16.17
C LEU A 15 30.74 -27.27 -15.70
N ALA A 16 30.91 -26.20 -16.50
CA ALA A 16 30.19 -24.95 -16.31
C ALA A 16 28.69 -25.20 -16.59
N PHE A 17 27.89 -25.29 -15.55
CA PHE A 17 26.42 -25.22 -15.66
C PHE A 17 26.05 -23.81 -16.13
N VAL A 18 25.78 -23.66 -17.42
CA VAL A 18 25.10 -22.46 -17.95
C VAL A 18 23.65 -22.56 -17.53
N ALA A 19 23.25 -21.81 -16.50
CA ALA A 19 21.86 -21.68 -16.13
C ALA A 19 21.10 -21.05 -17.33
N PRO A 20 19.94 -21.63 -17.74
CA PRO A 20 19.16 -21.05 -18.81
C PRO A 20 18.70 -19.63 -18.41
N PRO A 21 18.64 -18.68 -19.37
CA PRO A 21 18.16 -17.34 -19.09
C PRO A 21 16.73 -17.45 -18.55
N ALA A 22 16.49 -16.88 -17.37
CA ALA A 22 15.17 -16.80 -16.76
C ALA A 22 14.23 -16.13 -17.76
N ALA A 23 13.25 -16.87 -18.26
CA ALA A 23 12.24 -16.34 -19.16
C ALA A 23 11.53 -15.18 -18.46
N ALA A 24 11.60 -14.00 -19.07
CA ALA A 24 10.91 -12.81 -18.57
C ALA A 24 9.41 -13.07 -18.55
N GLN A 25 8.83 -13.21 -17.35
CA GLN A 25 7.39 -13.28 -17.21
C GLN A 25 6.80 -11.90 -17.38
N THR A 26 5.85 -11.80 -18.30
CA THR A 26 5.01 -10.62 -18.44
C THR A 26 3.87 -10.76 -17.43
N VAL A 27 3.82 -9.85 -16.45
CA VAL A 27 2.65 -9.71 -15.60
C VAL A 27 1.51 -9.21 -16.47
N THR A 28 0.54 -10.05 -16.73
CA THR A 28 -0.64 -9.70 -17.52
C THR A 28 -1.74 -9.21 -16.57
N LEU A 29 -2.12 -7.93 -16.69
CA LEU A 29 -3.33 -7.40 -16.08
C LEU A 29 -4.44 -7.49 -17.12
N GLU A 30 -5.32 -8.48 -16.97
CA GLU A 30 -6.46 -8.65 -17.86
C GLU A 30 -7.71 -8.02 -17.24
N PRO A 31 -8.19 -6.88 -17.75
CA PRO A 31 -9.49 -6.36 -17.39
C PRO A 31 -10.59 -7.37 -17.67
N SER A 32 -11.63 -7.43 -16.83
CA SER A 32 -12.80 -8.27 -17.12
C SER A 32 -13.43 -7.87 -18.45
N ALA A 33 -14.16 -8.78 -19.11
CA ALA A 33 -14.81 -8.48 -20.38
C ALA A 33 -15.69 -7.21 -20.28
N ALA A 34 -16.48 -7.11 -19.23
CA ALA A 34 -17.33 -5.93 -18.96
C ALA A 34 -16.50 -4.65 -18.76
N THR A 35 -15.37 -4.72 -18.04
CA THR A 35 -14.50 -3.57 -17.81
C THR A 35 -13.79 -3.12 -19.08
N ARG A 36 -13.42 -4.05 -19.96
CA ARG A 36 -12.76 -3.74 -21.24
C ARG A 36 -13.65 -2.98 -22.20
N CYS A 37 -14.94 -3.30 -22.25
CA CYS A 37 -15.87 -2.66 -23.18
C CYS A 37 -16.64 -1.48 -22.53
N MET A 38 -16.41 -1.21 -21.25
CA MET A 38 -17.10 -0.12 -20.57
C MET A 38 -16.78 1.24 -21.20
N THR A 39 -17.81 2.04 -21.39
CA THR A 39 -17.71 3.43 -21.86
C THR A 39 -18.25 4.39 -20.79
N PRO A 40 -17.62 5.55 -20.55
CA PRO A 40 -16.31 5.96 -21.06
C PRO A 40 -15.18 5.02 -20.68
N ALA A 41 -14.10 4.94 -21.47
CA ALA A 41 -12.90 4.17 -21.14
C ALA A 41 -12.28 4.64 -19.81
N ALA A 42 -11.46 3.82 -19.18
CA ALA A 42 -10.95 4.06 -17.82
C ALA A 42 -10.24 5.41 -17.66
N ASP A 43 -9.47 5.80 -18.67
CA ASP A 43 -8.75 7.08 -18.78
C ASP A 43 -9.65 8.29 -19.07
N GLN A 44 -10.87 8.07 -19.55
CA GLN A 44 -11.85 9.10 -19.92
C GLN A 44 -12.97 9.26 -18.89
N ARG A 45 -13.08 8.38 -17.90
CA ARG A 45 -14.17 8.41 -16.90
C ARG A 45 -14.10 9.62 -15.98
N GLY A 46 -12.92 10.15 -15.72
CA GLY A 46 -12.71 11.23 -14.77
C GLY A 46 -13.13 10.85 -13.34
N VAL A 47 -13.44 11.86 -12.56
CA VAL A 47 -13.94 11.73 -11.18
C VAL A 47 -15.29 12.45 -11.06
N PRO A 48 -16.16 12.03 -10.10
CA PRO A 48 -17.39 12.77 -9.82
C PRO A 48 -17.09 14.22 -9.45
N GLU A 49 -17.99 15.12 -9.84
CA GLU A 49 -17.89 16.52 -9.45
C GLU A 49 -18.01 16.64 -7.92
N TYR A 50 -17.07 17.38 -7.32
CA TYR A 50 -17.09 17.62 -5.89
C TYR A 50 -18.27 18.53 -5.54
N PRO A 51 -19.19 18.16 -4.61
CA PRO A 51 -20.32 19.02 -4.26
C PRO A 51 -19.81 20.35 -3.72
N PHE A 52 -20.22 21.46 -4.34
CA PHE A 52 -19.66 22.79 -4.10
C PHE A 52 -19.70 23.22 -2.62
N ASP A 53 -20.82 22.98 -1.94
CA ASP A 53 -20.96 23.33 -0.53
C ASP A 53 -20.09 22.46 0.38
N ALA A 54 -19.94 21.18 0.06
CA ALA A 54 -19.05 20.28 0.77
C ALA A 54 -17.58 20.67 0.57
N TRP A 55 -17.22 21.07 -0.66
CA TRP A 55 -15.87 21.58 -0.97
C TRP A 55 -15.55 22.85 -0.18
N LYS A 56 -16.48 23.81 -0.11
CA LYS A 56 -16.31 25.03 0.69
C LYS A 56 -16.08 24.74 2.18
N ARG A 57 -16.78 23.75 2.72
CA ARG A 57 -16.64 23.34 4.13
C ARG A 57 -15.49 22.35 4.35
N LYS A 58 -14.75 21.99 3.31
CA LYS A 58 -13.67 20.98 3.34
C LYS A 58 -14.16 19.63 3.89
N GLU A 59 -15.42 19.31 3.65
CA GLU A 59 -16.01 18.04 4.04
C GLU A 59 -15.43 16.92 3.19
N LYS A 60 -15.25 15.78 3.80
CA LYS A 60 -14.77 14.56 3.15
C LYS A 60 -15.96 13.70 2.76
N GLY A 61 -15.81 12.92 1.71
CA GLY A 61 -16.84 12.00 1.28
C GLY A 61 -16.28 10.70 0.76
N TYR A 62 -17.05 9.66 0.95
CA TYR A 62 -16.78 8.33 0.46
C TYR A 62 -18.08 7.69 -0.01
N VAL A 63 -18.06 7.07 -1.19
CA VAL A 63 -19.21 6.33 -1.72
C VAL A 63 -18.75 5.06 -2.42
N LEU A 64 -19.20 3.92 -1.93
CA LEU A 64 -19.04 2.61 -2.56
C LEU A 64 -20.36 2.22 -3.22
N VAL A 65 -20.33 1.95 -4.51
CA VAL A 65 -21.48 1.56 -5.30
C VAL A 65 -21.27 0.23 -6.03
N GLU A 66 -22.36 -0.51 -6.19
CA GLU A 66 -22.49 -1.64 -7.09
C GLU A 66 -23.34 -1.19 -8.29
N LEU A 67 -22.77 -1.29 -9.48
CA LEU A 67 -23.40 -0.94 -10.75
C LEU A 67 -23.83 -2.22 -11.45
N SER A 68 -25.12 -2.36 -11.76
CA SER A 68 -25.64 -3.52 -12.48
C SER A 68 -26.06 -3.10 -13.90
N PHE A 69 -25.45 -3.74 -14.90
CA PHE A 69 -25.71 -3.50 -16.32
C PHE A 69 -26.49 -4.68 -16.90
N THR A 70 -27.74 -4.43 -17.29
CA THR A 70 -28.65 -5.44 -17.84
C THR A 70 -28.71 -5.43 -19.36
N THR A 71 -28.41 -4.29 -19.99
CA THR A 71 -28.44 -4.10 -21.44
C THR A 71 -27.32 -3.15 -21.86
N PRO A 72 -26.80 -3.28 -23.12
CA PRO A 72 -25.68 -2.48 -23.61
C PRO A 72 -25.83 -0.96 -23.47
N ASP A 73 -27.03 -0.47 -23.79
CA ASP A 73 -27.27 0.99 -23.98
C ASP A 73 -27.90 1.66 -22.78
N LYS A 74 -28.35 0.92 -21.77
CA LYS A 74 -28.99 1.52 -20.61
C LYS A 74 -27.95 1.94 -19.56
N ARG A 75 -28.29 3.02 -18.84
CA ARG A 75 -27.53 3.40 -17.65
C ARG A 75 -27.59 2.26 -16.62
N PRO A 76 -26.54 2.10 -15.80
CA PRO A 76 -26.54 1.07 -14.76
C PRO A 76 -27.59 1.35 -13.69
N ALA A 77 -28.13 0.28 -13.10
CA ALA A 77 -28.75 0.40 -11.80
C ALA A 77 -27.66 0.61 -10.74
N VAL A 78 -27.88 1.60 -9.85
CA VAL A 78 -26.90 2.02 -8.85
C VAL A 78 -27.39 1.63 -7.46
N LYS A 79 -26.74 0.68 -6.83
CA LYS A 79 -26.92 0.30 -5.44
C LYS A 79 -25.77 0.86 -4.60
N VAL A 80 -26.07 1.74 -3.66
CA VAL A 80 -25.07 2.25 -2.71
C VAL A 80 -24.84 1.17 -1.66
N LEU A 81 -23.61 0.68 -1.58
CA LEU A 81 -23.22 -0.33 -0.59
C LEU A 81 -22.78 0.33 0.71
N GLN A 82 -22.07 1.45 0.59
CA GLN A 82 -21.59 2.24 1.73
C GLN A 82 -21.43 3.69 1.32
N SER A 83 -21.70 4.62 2.24
CA SER A 83 -21.40 6.05 2.04
C SER A 83 -21.04 6.70 3.36
N ASP A 84 -20.14 7.70 3.28
CA ASP A 84 -19.75 8.58 4.36
C ASP A 84 -19.66 10.02 3.83
N GLY A 85 -19.95 11.01 4.68
CA GLY A 85 -19.89 12.43 4.35
C GLY A 85 -21.18 13.06 3.79
N GLY A 86 -22.29 12.30 3.73
CA GLY A 86 -23.61 12.86 3.43
C GLY A 86 -24.15 12.61 2.01
N SER A 87 -25.44 12.93 1.82
CA SER A 87 -26.19 12.59 0.59
C SER A 87 -25.72 13.30 -0.67
N ALA A 88 -25.07 14.47 -0.54
CA ALA A 88 -24.54 15.23 -1.68
C ALA A 88 -23.48 14.45 -2.46
N PHE A 89 -22.60 13.70 -1.77
CA PHE A 89 -21.61 12.85 -2.41
C PHE A 89 -22.25 11.68 -3.15
N VAL A 90 -23.28 11.08 -2.56
CA VAL A 90 -24.06 10.02 -3.22
C VAL A 90 -24.73 10.53 -4.49
N ALA A 91 -25.29 11.74 -4.47
CA ALA A 91 -25.89 12.37 -5.63
C ALA A 91 -24.87 12.61 -6.74
N ALA A 92 -23.69 13.17 -6.42
CA ALA A 92 -22.61 13.40 -7.36
C ALA A 92 -22.12 12.09 -8.02
N VAL A 93 -21.99 11.02 -7.24
CA VAL A 93 -21.62 9.70 -7.78
C VAL A 93 -22.71 9.15 -8.71
N ARG A 94 -23.98 9.23 -8.32
CA ARG A 94 -25.09 8.76 -9.17
C ARG A 94 -25.14 9.48 -10.51
N GLU A 95 -24.91 10.79 -10.52
CA GLU A 95 -24.87 11.61 -11.73
C GLU A 95 -23.66 11.20 -12.59
N HIS A 96 -22.50 11.06 -12.01
CA HIS A 96 -21.27 10.67 -12.70
C HIS A 96 -21.39 9.31 -13.40
N VAL A 97 -21.86 8.28 -12.68
CA VAL A 97 -21.99 6.93 -13.25
C VAL A 97 -23.18 6.75 -14.19
N ALA A 98 -24.08 7.74 -14.28
CA ALA A 98 -25.23 7.68 -15.18
C ALA A 98 -24.83 7.62 -16.67
N SER A 99 -23.62 8.09 -17.00
CA SER A 99 -23.04 8.02 -18.35
C SER A 99 -22.44 6.66 -18.69
N TYR A 100 -22.22 5.79 -17.69
CA TYR A 100 -21.54 4.53 -17.91
C TYR A 100 -22.38 3.54 -18.70
N ARG A 101 -21.76 2.84 -19.65
CA ARG A 101 -22.35 1.78 -20.48
C ARG A 101 -21.39 0.61 -20.58
N VAL A 102 -21.93 -0.57 -20.80
CA VAL A 102 -21.14 -1.79 -21.06
C VAL A 102 -21.67 -2.44 -22.35
N PRO A 103 -21.22 -1.96 -23.53
CA PRO A 103 -21.74 -2.38 -24.83
C PRO A 103 -21.62 -3.87 -25.11
N CYS A 104 -20.71 -4.58 -24.44
CA CYS A 104 -20.53 -6.02 -24.59
C CYS A 104 -21.40 -6.88 -23.66
N VAL A 105 -22.29 -6.29 -22.90
CA VAL A 105 -23.26 -7.06 -22.12
C VAL A 105 -24.26 -7.68 -23.09
N ASP A 106 -24.37 -9.00 -23.04
CA ASP A 106 -25.41 -9.69 -23.75
C ASP A 106 -26.76 -9.41 -23.08
N GLY A 107 -27.62 -8.65 -23.73
CA GLY A 107 -28.95 -8.30 -23.22
C GLY A 107 -29.89 -9.50 -23.06
N ALA A 108 -29.54 -10.65 -23.60
CA ALA A 108 -30.24 -11.92 -23.41
C ALA A 108 -29.70 -12.73 -22.22
N ALA A 109 -28.55 -12.31 -21.63
CA ALA A 109 -27.97 -13.01 -20.49
C ALA A 109 -28.88 -12.91 -19.27
N ALA A 110 -29.12 -14.04 -18.60
CA ALA A 110 -29.95 -14.12 -17.41
C ALA A 110 -29.32 -13.37 -16.20
N THR A 111 -28.06 -13.03 -16.26
CA THR A 111 -27.31 -12.41 -15.15
C THR A 111 -26.75 -11.07 -15.59
N PRO A 112 -27.05 -9.97 -14.88
CA PRO A 112 -26.46 -8.66 -15.15
C PRO A 112 -24.95 -8.67 -14.94
N ALA A 113 -24.23 -7.81 -15.65
CA ALA A 113 -22.83 -7.55 -15.34
C ALA A 113 -22.78 -6.61 -14.11
N GLU A 114 -22.25 -7.10 -13.00
CA GLU A 114 -22.11 -6.34 -11.77
C GLU A 114 -20.66 -5.89 -11.59
N LEU A 115 -20.47 -4.59 -11.33
CA LEU A 115 -19.17 -3.98 -11.09
C LEU A 115 -19.27 -3.07 -9.87
N ARG A 116 -18.25 -3.12 -9.01
CA ARG A 116 -18.16 -2.26 -7.83
C ARG A 116 -17.18 -1.14 -8.06
N PHE A 117 -17.55 0.07 -7.66
CA PHE A 117 -16.71 1.25 -7.76
C PHE A 117 -16.68 2.00 -6.44
N GLU A 118 -15.49 2.49 -6.13
CA GLU A 118 -15.22 3.33 -4.97
C GLU A 118 -14.92 4.75 -5.44
N PHE A 119 -15.57 5.72 -4.82
CA PHE A 119 -15.35 7.15 -5.07
C PHE A 119 -14.99 7.85 -3.77
N VAL A 120 -13.84 8.50 -3.77
CA VAL A 120 -13.30 9.20 -2.60
C VAL A 120 -13.22 10.68 -2.91
N PHE A 121 -13.87 11.49 -2.08
CA PHE A 121 -13.85 12.95 -2.17
C PHE A 121 -12.92 13.49 -1.10
N ARG A 122 -11.82 14.12 -1.52
CA ARG A 122 -10.79 14.68 -0.65
C ARG A 122 -10.65 16.17 -0.87
N PRO A 123 -10.70 17.00 0.16
CA PRO A 123 -10.41 18.42 0.03
C PRO A 123 -8.93 18.71 -0.22
N ASP A 124 -8.05 17.76 0.12
CA ASP A 124 -6.64 17.74 -0.24
C ASP A 124 -6.20 16.29 -0.56
N ASP A 125 -5.19 16.15 -1.42
CA ASP A 125 -4.72 14.85 -1.93
C ASP A 125 -3.86 14.05 -0.92
N ARG A 126 -3.69 14.54 0.30
CA ARG A 126 -2.74 13.98 1.25
C ARG A 126 -3.36 13.13 2.35
N GLN A 127 -4.68 13.15 2.50
CA GLN A 127 -5.35 12.46 3.61
C GLN A 127 -5.82 11.06 3.22
N VAL A 128 -5.43 10.09 4.03
CA VAL A 128 -5.95 8.73 4.00
C VAL A 128 -7.30 8.71 4.72
N TYR A 129 -8.32 8.18 4.07
CA TYR A 129 -9.62 7.96 4.68
C TYR A 129 -9.74 6.50 5.07
N ALA A 130 -9.90 6.24 6.36
CA ALA A 130 -10.43 4.97 6.82
C ALA A 130 -11.95 5.08 6.83
N SER A 131 -12.65 4.08 6.29
CA SER A 131 -14.10 4.01 6.48
C SER A 131 -14.42 3.69 7.94
N GLU A 132 -15.59 4.11 8.39
CA GLU A 132 -16.07 3.80 9.76
C GLU A 132 -16.33 2.29 10.00
N ALA A 133 -16.34 1.48 8.95
CA ALA A 133 -16.41 0.03 9.06
C ALA A 133 -15.07 -0.58 9.50
N VAL A 134 -14.52 -0.02 10.56
CA VAL A 134 -13.38 -0.55 11.29
C VAL A 134 -13.90 -1.76 12.08
N ASP A 135 -13.26 -2.94 11.95
CA ASP A 135 -13.46 -4.02 12.91
C ASP A 135 -13.41 -3.44 14.33
N ALA A 136 -14.30 -3.85 15.21
CA ALA A 136 -14.40 -3.28 16.58
C ALA A 136 -13.03 -3.25 17.31
N MET A 137 -12.14 -4.23 17.01
CA MET A 137 -10.77 -4.27 17.51
C MET A 137 -9.88 -3.15 16.93
N ASP A 138 -10.00 -2.86 15.64
CA ASP A 138 -9.24 -1.78 15.01
C ASP A 138 -9.72 -0.39 15.48
N GLY A 139 -11.03 -0.21 15.71
CA GLY A 139 -11.59 1.02 16.27
C GLY A 139 -11.17 1.26 17.72
N ARG A 140 -11.13 0.20 18.54
CA ARG A 140 -10.60 0.26 19.90
C ARG A 140 -9.11 0.62 19.89
N ARG A 141 -8.33 -0.02 19.03
CA ARG A 141 -6.90 0.27 18.86
C ARG A 141 -6.66 1.71 18.43
N ALA A 142 -7.43 2.22 17.46
CA ALA A 142 -7.31 3.62 17.00
C ALA A 142 -7.54 4.60 18.15
N LYS A 143 -8.61 4.41 18.94
CA LYS A 143 -8.90 5.23 20.13
C LYS A 143 -7.80 5.15 21.19
N LEU A 144 -7.23 3.97 21.44
CA LEU A 144 -6.12 3.79 22.36
C LEU A 144 -4.86 4.55 21.88
N LEU A 145 -4.60 4.55 20.57
CA LEU A 145 -3.46 5.27 20.01
C LEU A 145 -3.62 6.79 20.08
N GLU A 146 -4.85 7.31 20.06
CA GLU A 146 -5.13 8.74 20.24
C GLU A 146 -4.76 9.26 21.64
N CYS A 147 -4.78 8.40 22.65
CA CYS A 147 -4.43 8.80 24.02
C CYS A 147 -2.93 8.70 24.33
N VAL A 148 -2.08 8.29 23.38
CA VAL A 148 -0.65 8.23 23.60
C VAL A 148 -0.09 9.62 23.87
N THR A 149 0.56 9.76 25.01
CA THR A 149 1.19 11.01 25.45
C THR A 149 2.68 10.83 25.65
N HIS A 150 3.43 11.92 25.67
CA HIS A 150 4.84 11.90 26.03
C HIS A 150 5.05 12.66 27.33
N SER A 151 5.80 12.08 28.28
CA SER A 151 6.01 12.62 29.64
C SER A 151 6.57 14.05 29.68
N SER A 152 7.36 14.44 28.68
CA SER A 152 7.90 15.80 28.54
C SER A 152 7.04 16.72 27.65
N GLY A 153 5.89 16.29 27.15
CA GLY A 153 5.07 17.03 26.18
C GLY A 153 5.70 17.18 24.78
N LYS A 154 6.85 16.59 24.53
CA LYS A 154 7.51 16.65 23.21
C LYS A 154 6.69 15.87 22.17
N LYS A 155 6.59 16.44 20.97
CA LYS A 155 5.89 15.80 19.83
C LYS A 155 6.83 15.08 18.88
N ALA A 156 8.13 15.41 18.91
CA ALA A 156 9.15 14.83 18.04
C ALA A 156 10.49 14.70 18.77
N PRO A 157 11.36 13.76 18.38
CA PRO A 157 12.70 13.65 18.92
C PRO A 157 13.53 14.89 18.58
N GLU A 158 14.46 15.24 19.46
CA GLU A 158 15.42 16.29 19.17
C GLU A 158 16.38 15.83 18.06
N TYR A 159 16.70 16.77 17.16
CA TYR A 159 17.69 16.50 16.13
C TYR A 159 19.08 16.40 16.78
N PRO A 160 19.78 15.26 16.68
CA PRO A 160 21.11 15.13 17.30
C PRO A 160 22.11 16.12 16.70
N HIS A 161 22.84 16.83 17.54
CA HIS A 161 23.81 17.84 17.09
C HIS A 161 24.87 17.28 16.12
N LEU A 162 25.34 16.04 16.35
CA LEU A 162 26.28 15.37 15.45
C LEU A 162 25.68 15.07 14.09
N ALA A 163 24.41 14.64 14.06
CA ALA A 163 23.71 14.39 12.83
C ALA A 163 23.44 15.70 12.06
N LEU A 164 23.11 16.78 12.77
CA LEU A 164 22.90 18.09 12.16
C LEU A 164 24.19 18.65 11.54
N ARG A 165 25.34 18.53 12.23
CA ARG A 165 26.64 18.93 11.68
C ARG A 165 27.09 18.10 10.48
N ALA A 166 26.70 16.84 10.45
CA ALA A 166 26.99 15.92 9.35
C ALA A 166 25.95 16.00 8.22
N GLU A 167 24.99 16.94 8.31
CA GLU A 167 23.86 17.08 7.38
C GLU A 167 23.09 15.75 7.16
N LEU A 168 23.11 14.88 8.17
CA LEU A 168 22.51 13.56 8.11
C LEU A 168 20.99 13.67 8.22
N GLN A 169 20.29 13.43 7.15
CA GLN A 169 18.83 13.38 7.05
C GLN A 169 18.34 11.96 6.85
N GLY A 170 17.08 11.71 7.19
CA GLY A 170 16.48 10.40 6.92
C GLY A 170 15.21 10.13 7.71
N ARG A 171 14.67 8.95 7.49
CA ARG A 171 13.51 8.43 8.20
C ARG A 171 13.93 7.33 9.15
N VAL A 172 13.29 7.33 10.30
CA VAL A 172 13.43 6.29 11.33
C VAL A 172 12.04 5.75 11.60
N LEU A 173 11.88 4.45 11.51
CA LEU A 173 10.63 3.76 11.85
C LEU A 173 10.75 3.18 13.24
N ALA A 174 9.69 3.27 14.04
CA ALA A 174 9.64 2.65 15.35
C ALA A 174 8.35 1.83 15.50
N ARG A 175 8.52 0.59 15.97
CA ARG A 175 7.41 -0.20 16.50
C ARG A 175 7.41 0.00 18.01
N LEU A 176 6.34 0.57 18.52
CA LEU A 176 6.12 0.77 19.94
C LEU A 176 5.07 -0.21 20.42
N ARG A 177 5.42 -1.06 21.39
CA ARG A 177 4.51 -2.04 21.99
C ARG A 177 4.22 -1.65 23.43
N PHE A 178 2.97 -1.30 23.70
CA PHE A 178 2.48 -0.91 25.01
C PHE A 178 1.88 -2.11 25.72
N PHE A 179 2.23 -2.28 27.00
CA PHE A 179 1.76 -3.37 27.86
C PHE A 179 0.95 -2.86 29.05
N SER A 180 1.05 -1.56 29.39
CA SER A 180 0.34 -0.91 30.48
C SER A 180 0.20 0.58 30.23
N ALA A 181 -0.60 1.25 31.07
CA ALA A 181 -0.89 2.67 30.96
C ALA A 181 0.30 3.58 31.30
N ASP A 182 1.08 3.17 32.30
CA ASP A 182 2.10 3.99 32.99
C ASP A 182 3.54 3.62 32.66
N GLN A 183 3.77 2.53 31.98
CA GLN A 183 5.10 2.09 31.56
C GLN A 183 5.47 2.60 30.16
N ALA A 184 6.76 2.80 29.94
CA ALA A 184 7.27 3.05 28.60
C ALA A 184 7.01 1.83 27.69
N PRO A 185 6.73 2.06 26.41
CA PRO A 185 6.58 0.94 25.47
C PRO A 185 7.91 0.24 25.24
N GLN A 186 7.86 -1.04 24.91
CA GLN A 186 8.98 -1.69 24.26
C GLN A 186 9.15 -1.11 22.86
N ALA A 187 10.29 -0.47 22.61
CA ALA A 187 10.59 0.13 21.32
C ALA A 187 11.49 -0.79 20.49
N GLN A 188 11.14 -0.98 19.24
CA GLN A 188 11.99 -1.56 18.21
C GLN A 188 12.16 -0.53 17.10
N VAL A 189 13.40 -0.05 16.91
CA VAL A 189 13.71 1.04 15.98
C VAL A 189 14.40 0.50 14.74
N PHE A 190 13.98 0.98 13.58
CA PHE A 190 14.51 0.61 12.27
C PHE A 190 14.98 1.84 11.54
N SER A 191 16.24 1.81 11.11
CA SER A 191 16.84 2.88 10.33
C SER A 191 17.89 2.30 9.39
N ARG A 192 18.29 3.09 8.41
CA ARG A 192 19.50 2.77 7.63
C ARG A 192 20.74 2.78 8.55
N PRO A 193 21.77 1.99 8.27
CA PRO A 193 22.99 2.00 9.09
C PRO A 193 23.60 3.40 9.25
N ALA A 194 23.60 4.20 8.18
CA ALA A 194 24.10 5.58 8.20
C ALA A 194 23.27 6.51 9.11
N ALA A 195 22.05 6.14 9.48
CA ALA A 195 21.14 6.93 10.30
C ALA A 195 21.08 6.47 11.78
N ALA A 196 22.06 5.70 12.26
CA ALA A 196 22.08 5.17 13.62
C ALA A 196 21.96 6.27 14.71
N THR A 197 22.59 7.42 14.49
CA THR A 197 22.47 8.56 15.43
C THR A 197 21.03 9.08 15.54
N LEU A 198 20.29 9.09 14.43
CA LEU A 198 18.87 9.45 14.41
C LEU A 198 18.02 8.39 15.11
N ALA A 199 18.35 7.10 14.91
CA ALA A 199 17.70 5.99 15.57
C ALA A 199 17.82 6.08 17.10
N ASN A 200 19.02 6.37 17.61
CA ASN A 200 19.24 6.54 19.06
C ASN A 200 18.39 7.68 19.65
N ALA A 201 18.18 8.77 18.90
CA ALA A 201 17.30 9.85 19.36
C ALA A 201 15.83 9.42 19.45
N VAL A 202 15.38 8.57 18.52
CA VAL A 202 14.03 7.98 18.55
C VAL A 202 13.89 6.97 19.69
N GLU A 203 14.89 6.14 19.96
CA GLU A 203 14.90 5.20 21.08
C GLU A 203 14.83 5.94 22.42
N ALA A 204 15.63 7.01 22.58
CA ALA A 204 15.59 7.83 23.78
C ALA A 204 14.21 8.49 23.98
N MET A 205 13.61 8.99 22.91
CA MET A 205 12.27 9.56 22.96
C MET A 205 11.22 8.52 23.34
N ALA A 206 11.33 7.30 22.81
CA ALA A 206 10.36 6.24 23.05
C ALA A 206 10.16 5.94 24.54
N GLN A 207 11.18 6.14 25.38
CA GLN A 207 11.10 5.95 26.83
C GLN A 207 10.12 6.91 27.53
N GLY A 208 9.81 8.04 26.91
CA GLY A 208 8.87 9.04 27.43
C GLY A 208 7.41 8.78 27.08
N TYR A 209 7.10 7.88 26.15
CA TYR A 209 5.71 7.62 25.76
C TYR A 209 4.95 6.82 26.81
N ARG A 210 3.69 7.14 26.95
CA ARG A 210 2.71 6.48 27.84
C ARG A 210 1.38 6.37 27.10
N MET A 211 0.58 5.38 27.47
CA MET A 211 -0.78 5.18 26.95
C MET A 211 -1.79 5.16 28.11
N PRO A 212 -2.15 6.34 28.67
CA PRO A 212 -2.96 6.42 29.90
C PRO A 212 -4.31 5.71 29.83
N CYS A 213 -4.88 5.57 28.63
CA CYS A 213 -6.15 4.88 28.41
C CYS A 213 -5.97 3.38 28.11
N PHE A 214 -4.76 2.82 28.33
CA PHE A 214 -4.54 1.40 28.13
C PHE A 214 -5.39 0.59 29.12
N GLU A 215 -6.25 -0.24 28.57
CA GLU A 215 -7.11 -1.17 29.32
C GLU A 215 -6.95 -2.57 28.77
N GLY A 216 -6.80 -3.54 29.66
CA GLY A 216 -6.72 -4.96 29.32
C GLY A 216 -5.33 -5.54 29.47
N THR A 217 -5.15 -6.76 28.96
CA THR A 217 -3.92 -7.56 29.10
C THR A 217 -3.17 -7.78 27.78
N GLU A 218 -3.81 -7.47 26.65
CA GLU A 218 -3.20 -7.64 25.33
C GLU A 218 -2.37 -6.42 24.97
N ALA A 219 -1.12 -6.67 24.54
CA ALA A 219 -0.22 -5.61 24.12
C ALA A 219 -0.73 -4.89 22.87
N ILE A 220 -0.59 -3.57 22.83
CA ILE A 220 -0.96 -2.72 21.71
C ILE A 220 0.29 -2.33 20.93
N ASP A 221 0.36 -2.78 19.69
CA ASP A 221 1.42 -2.40 18.75
C ASP A 221 1.03 -1.14 17.97
N SER A 222 1.97 -0.21 17.82
CA SER A 222 1.86 0.92 16.91
C SER A 222 3.14 1.10 16.10
N PHE A 223 2.99 1.61 14.88
CA PHE A 223 4.12 1.96 14.00
C PHE A 223 4.16 3.47 13.82
N TRP A 224 5.33 4.03 14.09
CA TRP A 224 5.57 5.46 14.04
C TRP A 224 6.69 5.75 13.05
N GLU A 225 6.55 6.86 12.33
CA GLU A 225 7.57 7.37 11.42
C GLU A 225 8.08 8.71 11.96
N PHE A 226 9.39 8.82 12.11
CA PHE A 226 10.08 10.04 12.48
C PHE A 226 10.93 10.50 11.30
N VAL A 227 10.66 11.72 10.84
CA VAL A 227 11.35 12.30 9.68
C VAL A 227 12.29 13.40 10.16
N PHE A 228 13.57 13.22 9.87
CA PHE A 228 14.61 14.18 10.15
C PHE A 228 15.02 14.87 8.85
N LEU A 229 14.58 16.11 8.69
CA LEU A 229 14.88 16.95 7.53
C LEU A 229 15.55 18.25 7.97
N ILE A 230 16.50 18.73 7.19
CA ILE A 230 17.11 20.03 7.34
C ILE A 230 16.30 21.01 6.48
N GLU A 231 16.01 22.18 7.04
CA GLU A 231 15.25 23.21 6.36
C GLU A 231 15.88 23.59 5.02
N GLY A 232 15.08 23.67 3.96
CA GLY A 232 15.54 23.96 2.61
C GLY A 232 16.06 22.76 1.81
N SER A 233 16.10 21.56 2.39
CA SER A 233 16.45 20.35 1.65
C SER A 233 15.24 19.72 0.98
N SER A 234 15.41 19.21 -0.25
CA SER A 234 14.42 18.38 -0.90
C SER A 234 14.61 16.92 -0.48
N ALA A 235 13.62 16.33 0.17
CA ALA A 235 13.64 14.90 0.43
C ALA A 235 13.41 14.15 -0.88
N PHE A 236 14.34 13.23 -1.23
CA PHE A 236 14.06 12.24 -2.26
C PHE A 236 12.97 11.30 -1.73
N GLY A 237 11.99 10.98 -2.57
CA GLY A 237 10.88 10.14 -2.18
C GLY A 237 10.33 9.33 -3.35
N PHE A 238 9.43 8.42 -3.04
CA PHE A 238 8.67 7.71 -4.04
C PHE A 238 7.77 8.67 -4.82
N LYS A 239 7.78 8.51 -6.14
CA LYS A 239 6.71 9.06 -6.98
C LYS A 239 5.49 8.14 -6.95
N PRO A 240 4.28 8.65 -7.23
CA PRO A 240 3.11 7.81 -7.42
C PRO A 240 3.40 6.69 -8.42
N LEU A 241 3.03 5.46 -8.08
CA LEU A 241 3.29 4.29 -8.89
C LEU A 241 1.98 3.66 -9.34
N THR A 242 1.97 3.16 -10.56
CA THR A 242 0.91 2.24 -11.01
C THR A 242 1.21 0.84 -10.51
N LEU A 243 0.17 0.01 -10.33
CA LEU A 243 0.35 -1.38 -9.93
C LEU A 243 1.29 -2.15 -10.88
N PRO A 244 1.19 -2.06 -12.22
CA PRO A 244 2.14 -2.71 -13.13
C PRO A 244 3.60 -2.30 -12.88
N THR A 245 3.83 -1.02 -12.61
CA THR A 245 5.18 -0.51 -12.33
C THR A 245 5.74 -1.10 -11.03
N LEU A 246 4.92 -1.20 -9.97
CA LEU A 246 5.34 -1.86 -8.73
C LEU A 246 5.62 -3.34 -8.96
N LEU A 247 4.70 -4.05 -9.63
CA LEU A 247 4.85 -5.49 -9.90
C LEU A 247 6.15 -5.79 -10.65
N GLY A 248 6.52 -4.95 -11.63
CA GLY A 248 7.79 -5.06 -12.35
C GLY A 248 9.05 -4.83 -11.50
N ARG A 249 8.90 -4.34 -10.27
CA ARG A 249 9.98 -4.13 -9.30
C ARG A 249 10.06 -5.19 -8.21
N ILE A 250 9.11 -6.12 -8.16
CA ILE A 250 9.10 -7.18 -7.14
C ILE A 250 10.18 -8.22 -7.48
N ARG A 251 11.07 -8.46 -6.53
CA ARG A 251 12.11 -9.49 -6.66
C ARG A 251 11.48 -10.87 -6.72
N GLY A 252 11.88 -11.65 -7.72
CA GLY A 252 11.41 -13.04 -7.86
C GLY A 252 9.92 -13.16 -8.17
N ILE A 253 9.28 -12.13 -8.70
CA ILE A 253 7.87 -12.20 -9.10
C ILE A 253 7.61 -13.31 -10.12
N GLN A 254 8.63 -13.65 -10.95
CA GLN A 254 8.56 -14.66 -11.99
C GLN A 254 8.35 -16.09 -11.44
N THR A 255 8.67 -16.32 -10.18
CA THR A 255 8.54 -17.64 -9.53
C THR A 255 7.26 -17.78 -8.72
N GLN A 256 6.47 -16.71 -8.62
CA GLN A 256 5.24 -16.73 -7.85
C GLN A 256 4.06 -17.21 -8.71
N THR A 257 3.28 -18.13 -8.14
CA THR A 257 2.01 -18.55 -8.73
C THR A 257 0.89 -17.96 -7.90
N LEU A 258 0.22 -16.95 -8.43
CA LEU A 258 -0.78 -16.20 -7.68
C LEU A 258 -1.83 -15.62 -8.62
N GLN A 259 -3.07 -15.60 -8.15
CA GLN A 259 -4.17 -14.96 -8.88
C GLN A 259 -4.95 -14.03 -7.96
N PHE A 260 -5.21 -12.82 -8.43
CA PHE A 260 -6.16 -11.90 -7.80
C PHE A 260 -7.15 -11.40 -8.84
N ASP A 261 -8.41 -11.36 -8.47
CA ASP A 261 -9.46 -10.70 -9.26
C ASP A 261 -9.88 -9.41 -8.55
N THR A 262 -9.30 -8.28 -8.97
CA THR A 262 -9.59 -6.98 -8.36
C THR A 262 -11.00 -6.49 -8.69
N THR A 263 -11.70 -7.08 -9.67
CA THR A 263 -13.08 -6.72 -9.99
C THR A 263 -14.05 -7.05 -8.84
N THR A 264 -13.67 -7.97 -7.97
CA THR A 264 -14.42 -8.33 -6.75
C THR A 264 -14.04 -7.47 -5.54
N MET A 265 -13.08 -6.53 -5.69
CA MET A 265 -12.45 -5.75 -4.61
C MET A 265 -12.87 -4.29 -4.63
N ALA A 266 -14.02 -3.94 -5.22
CA ALA A 266 -14.45 -2.56 -5.40
C ALA A 266 -13.37 -1.69 -6.08
N CYS A 267 -12.94 -2.09 -7.25
CA CYS A 267 -11.94 -1.40 -8.07
C CYS A 267 -12.56 -0.28 -8.96
N PRO A 268 -11.77 0.70 -9.42
CA PRO A 268 -10.39 0.94 -9.03
C PRO A 268 -10.31 1.47 -7.59
N PHE A 269 -9.20 1.19 -6.91
CA PHE A 269 -8.95 1.71 -5.57
C PHE A 269 -7.48 2.10 -5.40
N GLU A 270 -7.18 2.86 -4.36
CA GLU A 270 -5.84 3.30 -4.05
C GLU A 270 -5.32 2.62 -2.80
N VAL A 271 -4.03 2.34 -2.81
CA VAL A 271 -3.29 1.73 -1.71
C VAL A 271 -2.12 2.62 -1.34
N ARG A 272 -1.98 2.95 -0.06
CA ARG A 272 -0.77 3.56 0.46
C ARG A 272 0.25 2.46 0.73
N PHE A 273 1.39 2.53 0.05
CA PHE A 273 2.51 1.61 0.21
C PHE A 273 3.69 2.32 0.86
N GLN A 274 4.19 1.82 1.99
CA GLN A 274 5.38 2.32 2.67
C GLN A 274 6.50 1.29 2.59
N TYR A 275 7.65 1.67 2.03
CA TYR A 275 8.80 0.79 1.91
C TYR A 275 9.54 0.65 3.24
N ARG A 276 9.63 -0.57 3.77
CA ARG A 276 10.22 -0.87 5.08
C ARG A 276 11.31 -1.95 5.03
N GLN A 277 11.53 -2.53 3.85
CA GLN A 277 12.55 -3.55 3.66
C GLN A 277 13.96 -2.96 3.86
N PRO A 278 14.95 -3.77 4.31
CA PRO A 278 14.87 -5.21 4.54
C PRO A 278 14.41 -5.60 5.96
N TYR A 279 14.08 -4.66 6.83
CA TYR A 279 13.95 -4.92 8.27
C TYR A 279 12.62 -5.53 8.69
N ILE A 280 11.53 -5.09 8.08
CA ILE A 280 10.17 -5.55 8.36
C ILE A 280 9.33 -5.58 7.09
N ALA A 281 8.16 -6.22 7.14
CA ALA A 281 7.19 -6.17 6.06
C ALA A 281 6.82 -4.72 5.70
N ASN A 282 6.58 -4.45 4.41
CA ASN A 282 6.15 -3.14 3.97
C ASN A 282 4.83 -2.73 4.62
N GLY A 283 4.64 -1.44 4.84
CA GLY A 283 3.36 -0.90 5.29
C GLY A 283 2.41 -0.80 4.10
N VAL A 284 1.30 -1.51 4.13
CA VAL A 284 0.28 -1.43 3.08
C VAL A 284 -1.05 -1.11 3.72
N GLY A 285 -1.67 -0.03 3.29
CA GLY A 285 -2.94 0.44 3.83
C GLY A 285 -3.89 0.86 2.71
N GLU A 286 -5.18 0.66 2.93
CA GLU A 286 -6.22 1.12 2.02
C GLU A 286 -6.40 2.63 2.14
N MET A 287 -6.64 3.27 1.00
CA MET A 287 -7.06 4.65 0.95
C MET A 287 -8.55 4.67 0.59
N GLY A 288 -9.35 5.40 1.36
CA GLY A 288 -10.79 5.35 1.24
C GLY A 288 -11.43 4.41 2.27
N SER A 289 -12.21 3.45 1.85
CA SER A 289 -12.82 2.46 2.73
C SER A 289 -12.00 1.18 2.85
N ARG A 290 -12.33 0.38 3.85
CA ARG A 290 -11.84 -0.98 3.98
C ARG A 290 -12.79 -1.95 3.28
N GLU A 291 -12.24 -2.72 2.35
CA GLU A 291 -12.95 -3.80 1.68
C GLU A 291 -12.29 -5.14 2.05
N PRO A 292 -12.98 -6.02 2.79
CA PRO A 292 -12.39 -7.29 3.24
C PRO A 292 -11.80 -8.14 2.11
N ALA A 293 -12.37 -8.06 0.91
CA ALA A 293 -11.89 -8.78 -0.26
C ALA A 293 -10.47 -8.36 -0.70
N ARG A 294 -9.99 -7.19 -0.27
CA ARG A 294 -8.63 -6.67 -0.58
C ARG A 294 -7.54 -7.25 0.32
N ARG A 295 -7.90 -7.76 1.50
CA ARG A 295 -6.92 -8.24 2.51
C ARG A 295 -5.86 -9.18 1.96
N PRO A 296 -6.17 -10.21 1.14
CA PRO A 296 -5.15 -11.09 0.58
C PRO A 296 -4.15 -10.37 -0.31
N LEU A 297 -4.61 -9.46 -1.16
CA LEU A 297 -3.76 -8.64 -2.03
C LEU A 297 -2.85 -7.73 -1.20
N LEU A 298 -3.40 -7.05 -0.19
CA LEU A 298 -2.64 -6.14 0.66
C LEU A 298 -1.58 -6.89 1.49
N ALA A 299 -1.92 -8.04 2.05
CA ALA A 299 -1.00 -8.90 2.77
C ALA A 299 0.14 -9.39 1.86
N TRP A 300 -0.20 -9.79 0.64
CA TRP A 300 0.79 -10.20 -0.35
C TRP A 300 1.72 -9.03 -0.72
N LEU A 301 1.18 -7.83 -1.00
CA LEU A 301 1.99 -6.63 -1.29
C LEU A 301 2.93 -6.26 -0.12
N ALA A 302 2.44 -6.39 1.12
CA ALA A 302 3.25 -6.10 2.31
C ALA A 302 4.47 -7.03 2.43
N ALA A 303 4.34 -8.28 2.00
CA ALA A 303 5.41 -9.27 2.06
C ALA A 303 6.45 -9.13 0.93
N GLN A 304 6.17 -8.34 -0.12
CA GLN A 304 7.04 -8.30 -1.29
C GLN A 304 8.36 -7.54 -1.04
N HIS A 305 9.44 -8.07 -1.61
CA HIS A 305 10.74 -7.40 -1.67
C HIS A 305 10.90 -6.72 -3.02
N LEU A 306 11.24 -5.42 -2.99
CA LEU A 306 11.48 -4.69 -4.23
C LEU A 306 12.94 -4.83 -4.69
N ASP A 307 13.12 -5.02 -5.98
CA ASP A 307 14.44 -4.99 -6.62
C ASP A 307 14.83 -3.54 -6.92
N LEU A 308 15.44 -2.91 -5.93
CA LEU A 308 15.91 -1.54 -6.00
C LEU A 308 17.42 -1.52 -5.83
N PRO A 309 18.16 -0.66 -6.57
CA PRO A 309 19.58 -0.42 -6.30
C PRO A 309 19.80 0.04 -4.84
N PRO A 310 20.89 -0.32 -4.17
CA PRO A 310 21.13 -0.01 -2.76
C PRO A 310 20.92 1.47 -2.40
N ARG A 311 21.42 2.40 -3.23
CA ARG A 311 21.22 3.84 -3.02
C ARG A 311 19.76 4.25 -3.08
N SER A 312 18.97 3.62 -3.95
CA SER A 312 17.54 3.88 -4.06
C SER A 312 16.79 3.29 -2.87
N GLN A 313 17.15 2.08 -2.40
CA GLN A 313 16.59 1.51 -1.18
C GLN A 313 16.77 2.45 0.00
N ASP A 314 17.98 2.96 0.17
CA ASP A 314 18.31 3.92 1.23
C ASP A 314 17.50 5.22 1.12
N ALA A 315 17.32 5.73 -0.08
CA ALA A 315 16.60 6.97 -0.30
C ALA A 315 15.10 6.88 -0.04
N VAL A 316 14.49 5.70 -0.27
CA VAL A 316 13.04 5.48 -0.11
C VAL A 316 12.66 4.75 1.17
N PHE A 317 13.64 4.35 2.01
CA PHE A 317 13.35 3.70 3.28
C PHE A 317 12.44 4.55 4.17
N GLY A 318 11.35 3.97 4.65
CA GLY A 318 10.32 4.65 5.46
C GLY A 318 9.41 5.56 4.66
N ASP A 319 9.71 5.85 3.40
CA ASP A 319 8.85 6.67 2.55
C ASP A 319 7.66 5.90 2.00
N HIS A 320 6.66 6.63 1.58
CA HIS A 320 5.42 6.03 1.07
C HIS A 320 5.04 6.60 -0.30
N THR A 321 4.32 5.78 -1.05
CA THR A 321 3.72 6.15 -2.33
C THR A 321 2.28 5.68 -2.38
N VAL A 322 1.51 6.27 -3.28
CA VAL A 322 0.16 5.82 -3.60
C VAL A 322 0.21 4.95 -4.85
N ILE A 323 -0.46 3.82 -4.80
CA ILE A 323 -0.57 2.87 -5.91
C ILE A 323 -2.03 2.78 -6.30
N THR A 324 -2.33 3.05 -7.56
CA THR A 324 -3.66 2.84 -8.11
C THR A 324 -3.78 1.38 -8.57
N VAL A 325 -4.76 0.67 -8.04
CA VAL A 325 -5.10 -0.71 -8.39
C VAL A 325 -6.29 -0.69 -9.35
N PRO A 326 -6.10 -1.06 -10.61
CA PRO A 326 -7.16 -1.07 -11.62
C PRO A 326 -8.11 -2.27 -11.45
N CYS A 327 -9.25 -2.23 -12.14
CA CYS A 327 -10.13 -3.38 -12.29
C CYS A 327 -9.55 -4.38 -13.28
N ALA A 328 -8.94 -5.45 -12.79
CA ALA A 328 -8.24 -6.43 -13.61
C ALA A 328 -8.13 -7.80 -12.91
N LYS A 329 -7.84 -8.82 -13.68
CA LYS A 329 -7.29 -10.08 -13.14
C LYS A 329 -5.77 -10.00 -13.18
N ILE A 330 -5.14 -10.22 -12.03
CA ILE A 330 -3.70 -10.34 -11.88
C ILE A 330 -3.39 -11.82 -11.88
N ASP A 331 -2.73 -12.30 -12.93
CA ASP A 331 -2.28 -13.69 -13.05
C ASP A 331 -0.76 -13.72 -13.14
N LEU A 332 -0.12 -14.31 -12.15
CA LEU A 332 1.34 -14.44 -12.02
C LEU A 332 1.79 -15.88 -12.31
N LYS A 333 1.09 -16.61 -13.17
CA LYS A 333 1.52 -17.96 -13.54
C LYS A 333 2.82 -17.92 -14.35
N PRO A 334 3.74 -18.87 -14.08
CA PRO A 334 4.85 -19.12 -14.99
C PRO A 334 4.30 -19.40 -16.39
N LYS A 335 4.82 -18.67 -17.39
CA LYS A 335 4.46 -18.96 -18.77
C LYS A 335 4.98 -20.35 -19.09
N GLU A 336 4.10 -21.32 -19.30
CA GLU A 336 4.50 -22.62 -19.83
C GLU A 336 5.21 -22.36 -21.16
N THR A 337 6.49 -22.72 -21.21
CA THR A 337 7.26 -22.66 -22.45
C THR A 337 6.69 -23.72 -23.37
N PRO A 338 6.27 -23.40 -24.62
CA PRO A 338 5.74 -24.35 -25.56
C PRO A 338 6.77 -25.39 -25.96
#